data_10dcffdf8e9e93c873ea75d9fcff64d6
#
_entry.id   10dcffdf8e9e93c873ea75d9fcff64d6
#
_cell.length_a   1.000
_cell.length_b   1.000
_cell.length_c   1.000
_cell.angle_alpha   90.00
_cell.angle_beta   90.00
_cell.angle_gamma   90.00
#
_symmetry.space_group_name_H-M   'P 1'
#
loop_
_entity.id
_entity.type
_entity.pdbx_description
1 polymer ?
#
loop_
_entity_poly.entity_id
_entity_poly.type
_entity_poly.pdbx_seq_one_letter_code
_entity_poly.pdbx_strand_id
1 'polypeptide(L)'
;QLIKTITSLNKDVKETGAIIVLENLLGYKLLRSPGVERPLGRTVEEMVEIMDLMPADVYAAIDMNHIKNPERLIAALGSRIKSVHIADGDGEKECHQLPGRGKNNWTLILQALDRAGYTGPFLYEIRAKEVNGFTDLVATYHRIYEDYIKSLQP
;
A
#
# COMPACT_ATOMS: atom_id res chain seq x y z
N GLN A 1 -20.98 -6.98 -4.30
CA GLN A 1 -20.52 -7.76 -5.46
C GLN A 1 -19.06 -8.15 -5.34
N LEU A 2 -18.13 -7.24 -4.99
CA LEU A 2 -16.69 -7.49 -4.83
C LEU A 2 -16.42 -8.73 -3.96
N ILE A 3 -16.98 -8.79 -2.73
CA ILE A 3 -16.77 -9.89 -1.79
C ILE A 3 -17.11 -11.25 -2.43
N LYS A 4 -18.28 -11.36 -3.06
CA LYS A 4 -18.72 -12.61 -3.72
C LYS A 4 -17.75 -13.03 -4.84
N THR A 5 -17.35 -12.08 -5.67
CA THR A 5 -16.43 -12.32 -6.79
C THR A 5 -15.07 -12.82 -6.29
N ILE A 6 -14.47 -12.11 -5.33
CA ILE A 6 -13.17 -12.49 -4.77
C ILE A 6 -13.24 -13.81 -4.01
N THR A 7 -14.30 -14.05 -3.23
CA THR A 7 -14.48 -15.33 -2.51
C THR A 7 -14.60 -16.50 -3.48
N SER A 8 -15.29 -16.32 -4.60
CA SER A 8 -15.37 -17.37 -5.63
C SER A 8 -14.02 -17.61 -6.31
N LEU A 9 -13.38 -16.52 -6.76
CA LEU A 9 -12.08 -16.58 -7.46
C LEU A 9 -10.98 -17.15 -6.56
N ASN A 10 -11.01 -16.88 -5.25
CA ASN A 10 -9.99 -17.36 -4.31
C ASN A 10 -9.89 -18.90 -4.27
N LYS A 11 -10.98 -19.60 -4.53
CA LYS A 11 -10.94 -21.09 -4.61
C LYS A 11 -10.06 -21.55 -5.75
N ASP A 12 -10.28 -20.98 -6.93
CA ASP A 12 -9.53 -21.35 -8.14
C ASP A 12 -8.07 -20.92 -8.04
N VAL A 13 -7.80 -19.73 -7.49
CA VAL A 13 -6.45 -19.20 -7.30
C VAL A 13 -5.63 -20.09 -6.36
N LYS A 14 -6.22 -20.57 -5.27
CA LYS A 14 -5.55 -21.46 -4.31
C LYS A 14 -5.05 -22.77 -4.95
N GLU A 15 -5.78 -23.31 -5.92
CA GLU A 15 -5.38 -24.52 -6.62
C GLU A 15 -4.08 -24.33 -7.43
N THR A 16 -3.75 -23.07 -7.77
CA THR A 16 -2.49 -22.75 -8.46
C THR A 16 -1.31 -22.48 -7.52
N GLY A 17 -1.53 -22.45 -6.21
CA GLY A 17 -0.54 -22.06 -5.20
C GLY A 17 -0.33 -20.55 -5.09
N ALA A 18 -1.13 -19.74 -5.79
CA ALA A 18 -1.09 -18.27 -5.70
C ALA A 18 -1.98 -17.75 -4.57
N ILE A 19 -1.86 -16.46 -4.30
CA ILE A 19 -2.72 -15.73 -3.34
C ILE A 19 -3.35 -14.52 -4.03
N ILE A 20 -4.51 -14.09 -3.54
CA ILE A 20 -5.10 -12.81 -3.92
C ILE A 20 -4.65 -11.74 -2.94
N VAL A 21 -4.21 -10.60 -3.45
CA VAL A 21 -4.00 -9.38 -2.69
C VAL A 21 -4.91 -8.29 -3.23
N LEU A 22 -5.60 -7.58 -2.32
CA LEU A 22 -6.45 -6.43 -2.65
C LEU A 22 -5.69 -5.15 -2.34
N GLU A 23 -5.70 -4.23 -3.29
CA GLU A 23 -5.00 -2.96 -3.17
C GLU A 23 -5.96 -1.83 -2.77
N ASN A 24 -5.50 -0.93 -1.89
CA ASN A 24 -6.18 0.33 -1.61
C ASN A 24 -6.05 1.29 -2.80
N LEU A 25 -7.14 1.95 -3.16
CA LEU A 25 -7.20 2.82 -4.34
C LEU A 25 -7.36 4.29 -3.96
N LEU A 26 -6.76 5.16 -4.77
CA LEU A 26 -6.92 6.60 -4.64
C LEU A 26 -8.36 7.01 -5.05
N GLY A 27 -9.08 7.61 -4.12
CA GLY A 27 -10.52 7.84 -4.31
C GLY A 27 -10.98 9.27 -4.34
N TYR A 28 -10.09 10.23 -4.15
CA TYR A 28 -10.54 11.57 -3.78
C TYR A 28 -11.14 12.41 -4.93
N LYS A 29 -10.66 12.29 -6.17
CA LYS A 29 -11.07 13.18 -7.26
C LYS A 29 -11.82 12.55 -8.43
N LEU A 30 -11.73 11.24 -8.61
CA LEU A 30 -12.41 10.55 -9.71
C LEU A 30 -13.94 10.49 -9.56
N LEU A 31 -14.45 10.90 -8.40
CA LEU A 31 -15.83 10.68 -7.97
C LEU A 31 -16.84 11.76 -8.36
N ARG A 32 -16.44 12.77 -9.10
CA ARG A 32 -17.33 13.90 -9.42
C ARG A 32 -18.09 13.75 -10.75
N SER A 33 -17.85 12.67 -11.46
CA SER A 33 -18.60 12.41 -12.71
C SER A 33 -19.82 11.55 -12.40
N PRO A 34 -21.04 12.03 -12.67
CA PRO A 34 -22.25 11.22 -12.51
C PRO A 34 -22.15 9.92 -13.31
N GLY A 35 -22.49 8.79 -12.66
CA GLY A 35 -22.48 7.47 -13.30
C GLY A 35 -21.14 6.74 -13.30
N VAL A 36 -20.07 7.31 -12.74
CA VAL A 36 -18.80 6.61 -12.55
C VAL A 36 -18.79 5.96 -11.18
N GLU A 37 -18.56 4.65 -11.14
CA GLU A 37 -18.38 3.93 -9.88
C GLU A 37 -17.13 4.45 -9.16
N ARG A 38 -17.25 4.66 -7.85
CA ARG A 38 -16.11 5.09 -7.06
C ARG A 38 -15.15 3.93 -6.79
N PRO A 39 -13.84 4.16 -6.74
CA PRO A 39 -12.88 3.18 -6.23
C PRO A 39 -13.23 2.77 -4.80
N LEU A 40 -12.88 1.53 -4.42
CA LEU A 40 -13.04 0.99 -3.08
C LEU A 40 -11.69 0.99 -2.34
N GLY A 41 -11.74 0.87 -1.01
CA GLY A 41 -10.52 0.83 -0.19
C GLY A 41 -9.77 2.16 -0.12
N ARG A 42 -10.49 3.30 -0.10
CA ARG A 42 -9.92 4.66 -0.13
C ARG A 42 -9.53 5.21 1.23
N THR A 43 -10.09 4.66 2.28
CA THR A 43 -9.80 5.05 3.66
C THR A 43 -9.39 3.83 4.47
N VAL A 44 -8.78 4.06 5.62
CA VAL A 44 -8.40 2.98 6.54
C VAL A 44 -9.63 2.17 6.93
N GLU A 45 -10.69 2.83 7.32
CA GLU A 45 -11.94 2.21 7.80
C GLU A 45 -12.60 1.37 6.70
N GLU A 46 -12.67 1.90 5.46
CA GLU A 46 -13.26 1.18 4.33
C GLU A 46 -12.42 -0.05 3.94
N MET A 47 -11.09 0.07 3.95
CA MET A 47 -10.22 -1.06 3.62
C MET A 47 -10.28 -2.15 4.69
N VAL A 48 -10.35 -1.78 5.97
CA VAL A 48 -10.55 -2.73 7.08
C VAL A 48 -11.88 -3.44 6.94
N GLU A 49 -12.99 -2.71 6.71
CA GLU A 49 -14.31 -3.30 6.51
C GLU A 49 -14.34 -4.30 5.34
N ILE A 50 -13.70 -3.95 4.22
CA ILE A 50 -13.58 -4.86 3.07
C ILE A 50 -12.81 -6.11 3.46
N MET A 51 -11.66 -5.95 4.12
CA MET A 51 -10.79 -7.07 4.47
C MET A 51 -11.41 -7.97 5.53
N ASP A 52 -12.21 -7.44 6.45
CA ASP A 52 -12.94 -8.24 7.46
C ASP A 52 -14.01 -9.14 6.84
N LEU A 53 -14.57 -8.73 5.71
CA LEU A 53 -15.54 -9.51 4.94
C LEU A 53 -14.90 -10.51 3.98
N MET A 54 -13.59 -10.46 3.78
CA MET A 54 -12.87 -11.38 2.89
C MET A 54 -12.45 -12.67 3.61
N PRO A 55 -12.28 -13.78 2.87
CA PRO A 55 -11.63 -14.97 3.40
C PRO A 55 -10.27 -14.63 4.05
N ALA A 56 -9.92 -15.37 5.10
CA ALA A 56 -8.68 -15.10 5.87
C ALA A 56 -7.38 -15.24 5.04
N ASP A 57 -7.44 -15.94 3.93
CA ASP A 57 -6.36 -16.17 2.98
C ASP A 57 -6.40 -15.26 1.74
N VAL A 58 -7.24 -14.25 1.75
CA VAL A 58 -7.17 -13.08 0.88
C VAL A 58 -6.42 -11.99 1.66
N TYR A 59 -5.41 -11.41 1.06
CA TYR A 59 -4.48 -10.48 1.70
C TYR A 59 -4.61 -9.07 1.13
N ALA A 60 -3.83 -8.13 1.68
CA ALA A 60 -3.82 -6.74 1.24
C ALA A 60 -2.48 -6.39 0.56
N ALA A 61 -2.56 -5.57 -0.48
CA ALA A 61 -1.47 -4.75 -0.99
C ALA A 61 -1.71 -3.30 -0.55
N ILE A 62 -0.66 -2.60 -0.14
CA ILE A 62 -0.78 -1.19 0.25
C ILE A 62 0.05 -0.33 -0.69
N ASP A 63 -0.63 0.53 -1.46
CA ASP A 63 0.00 1.62 -2.17
C ASP A 63 0.09 2.85 -1.27
N MET A 64 1.32 3.27 -1.01
CA MET A 64 1.64 4.40 -0.14
C MET A 64 1.27 5.76 -0.76
N ASN A 65 1.07 5.81 -2.08
CA ASN A 65 0.62 7.03 -2.78
C ASN A 65 -0.90 7.23 -2.69
N HIS A 66 -1.66 6.16 -2.48
CA HIS A 66 -3.13 6.18 -2.58
C HIS A 66 -3.85 6.56 -1.28
N ILE A 67 -3.14 6.74 -0.18
CA ILE A 67 -3.76 7.04 1.12
C ILE A 67 -2.90 8.02 1.92
N LYS A 68 -3.56 8.87 2.71
CA LYS A 68 -2.88 9.71 3.70
C LYS A 68 -2.51 8.88 4.93
N ASN A 69 -1.30 9.12 5.45
CA ASN A 69 -0.79 8.42 6.63
C ASN A 69 -0.87 6.88 6.47
N PRO A 70 -0.19 6.30 5.45
CA PRO A 70 -0.28 4.88 5.17
C PRO A 70 0.10 3.99 6.36
N GLU A 71 0.91 4.47 7.31
CA GLU A 71 1.23 3.79 8.57
C GLU A 71 -0.01 3.41 9.38
N ARG A 72 -1.11 4.16 9.26
CA ARG A 72 -2.37 3.84 9.95
C ARG A 72 -3.05 2.62 9.32
N LEU A 73 -3.05 2.53 7.99
CA LEU A 73 -3.61 1.38 7.27
C LEU A 73 -2.75 0.13 7.53
N ILE A 74 -1.42 0.29 7.52
CA ILE A 74 -0.49 -0.79 7.85
C ILE A 74 -0.77 -1.33 9.26
N ALA A 75 -0.88 -0.44 10.25
CA ALA A 75 -1.16 -0.83 11.62
C ALA A 75 -2.51 -1.55 11.78
N ALA A 76 -3.53 -1.12 11.03
CA ALA A 76 -4.88 -1.70 11.09
C ALA A 76 -4.94 -3.10 10.43
N LEU A 77 -4.23 -3.32 9.33
CA LEU A 77 -4.27 -4.60 8.60
C LEU A 77 -3.23 -5.62 9.09
N GLY A 78 -2.12 -5.16 9.68
CA GLY A 78 -1.13 -6.03 10.31
C GLY A 78 -0.64 -7.15 9.40
N SER A 79 -0.67 -8.38 9.87
CA SER A 79 -0.19 -9.57 9.16
C SER A 79 -0.99 -9.93 7.87
N ARG A 80 -2.12 -9.25 7.62
CA ARG A 80 -2.87 -9.38 6.36
C ARG A 80 -2.15 -8.76 5.17
N ILE A 81 -1.09 -7.96 5.38
CA ILE A 81 -0.32 -7.31 4.31
C ILE A 81 0.67 -8.30 3.71
N LYS A 82 0.66 -8.44 2.38
CA LYS A 82 1.59 -9.31 1.62
C LYS A 82 2.32 -8.58 0.49
N SER A 83 1.90 -7.38 0.16
CA SER A 83 2.59 -6.52 -0.81
C SER A 83 2.54 -5.06 -0.36
N VAL A 84 3.56 -4.29 -0.72
CA VAL A 84 3.57 -2.84 -0.57
C VAL A 84 4.11 -2.20 -1.84
N HIS A 85 3.42 -1.15 -2.32
CA HIS A 85 3.84 -0.32 -3.43
C HIS A 85 4.46 0.95 -2.87
N ILE A 86 5.74 1.13 -3.16
CA ILE A 86 6.56 2.21 -2.63
C ILE A 86 6.52 3.39 -3.57
N ALA A 87 5.71 4.36 -3.22
CA ALA A 87 5.63 5.64 -3.88
C ALA A 87 5.32 6.73 -2.86
N ASP A 88 5.77 7.93 -3.09
CA ASP A 88 5.43 9.08 -2.25
C ASP A 88 4.38 9.96 -2.94
N GLY A 89 3.65 10.70 -2.15
CA GLY A 89 2.58 11.55 -2.63
C GLY A 89 1.93 12.33 -1.51
N ASP A 90 0.75 12.86 -1.77
CA ASP A 90 -0.06 13.58 -0.79
C ASP A 90 -1.33 12.81 -0.35
N GLY A 91 -1.52 11.59 -0.89
CA GLY A 91 -2.71 10.76 -0.68
C GLY A 91 -3.99 11.33 -1.32
N GLU A 92 -3.87 12.33 -2.18
CA GLU A 92 -4.99 12.99 -2.87
C GLU A 92 -4.89 12.91 -4.39
N LYS A 93 -3.69 12.71 -4.91
CA LYS A 93 -3.38 12.68 -6.34
C LYS A 93 -2.47 11.51 -6.67
N GLU A 94 -2.56 11.04 -7.90
CA GLU A 94 -1.65 10.08 -8.51
C GLU A 94 -0.27 10.71 -8.72
N CYS A 95 0.53 10.83 -7.66
CA CYS A 95 1.84 11.48 -7.71
C CYS A 95 2.96 10.50 -8.11
N HIS A 96 3.03 9.34 -7.49
CA HIS A 96 4.06 8.31 -7.67
C HIS A 96 5.47 8.89 -7.66
N GLN A 97 5.75 9.71 -6.64
CA GLN A 97 7.03 10.36 -6.43
C GLN A 97 8.01 9.41 -5.73
N LEU A 98 9.29 9.72 -5.86
CA LEU A 98 10.33 9.03 -5.10
C LEU A 98 10.17 9.32 -3.59
N PRO A 99 10.34 8.32 -2.70
CA PRO A 99 10.26 8.51 -1.25
C PRO A 99 11.06 9.69 -0.73
N GLY A 100 10.39 10.54 0.05
CA GLY A 100 10.92 11.79 0.58
C GLY A 100 10.68 13.02 -0.31
N ARG A 101 9.98 12.86 -1.44
CA ARG A 101 9.54 13.99 -2.29
C ARG A 101 8.06 14.35 -2.09
N GLY A 102 7.30 13.54 -1.36
CA GLY A 102 5.91 13.77 -1.00
C GLY A 102 5.73 14.11 0.47
N LYS A 103 4.60 13.68 1.03
CA LYS A 103 4.20 13.97 2.42
C LYS A 103 4.25 12.76 3.35
N ASN A 104 4.62 11.59 2.86
CA ASN A 104 4.67 10.38 3.65
C ASN A 104 5.80 10.44 4.70
N ASN A 105 5.48 10.01 5.92
CA ASN A 105 6.48 9.83 6.96
C ASN A 105 7.09 8.43 6.88
N TRP A 106 8.18 8.29 6.16
CA TRP A 106 8.82 7.00 5.89
C TRP A 106 9.31 6.28 7.13
N THR A 107 9.74 7.01 8.16
CA THR A 107 10.11 6.43 9.46
C THR A 107 8.92 5.73 10.12
N LEU A 108 7.76 6.41 10.18
CA LEU A 108 6.54 5.82 10.74
C LEU A 108 6.01 4.65 9.90
N ILE A 109 6.12 4.73 8.57
CA ILE A 109 5.75 3.64 7.66
C ILE A 109 6.59 2.40 7.94
N LEU A 110 7.93 2.53 7.99
CA LEU A 110 8.82 1.40 8.26
C LEU A 110 8.61 0.83 9.65
N GLN A 111 8.40 1.66 10.67
CA GLN A 111 8.04 1.22 12.02
C GLN A 111 6.72 0.43 12.03
N ALA A 112 5.73 0.85 11.24
CA ALA A 112 4.45 0.16 11.15
C ALA A 112 4.59 -1.19 10.44
N LEU A 113 5.36 -1.27 9.35
CA LEU A 113 5.66 -2.50 8.63
C LEU A 113 6.42 -3.52 9.52
N ASP A 114 7.39 -3.04 10.29
CA ASP A 114 8.14 -3.87 11.24
C ASP A 114 7.21 -4.46 12.32
N ARG A 115 6.37 -3.62 12.94
CA ARG A 115 5.38 -4.09 13.93
C ARG A 115 4.34 -5.05 13.34
N ALA A 116 4.00 -4.89 12.06
CA ALA A 116 3.11 -5.80 11.33
C ALA A 116 3.78 -7.13 10.99
N GLY A 117 5.09 -7.27 11.20
CA GLY A 117 5.88 -8.43 10.82
C GLY A 117 5.97 -8.61 9.30
N TYR A 118 5.97 -7.51 8.55
CA TYR A 118 6.04 -7.57 7.10
C TYR A 118 7.41 -8.00 6.60
N THR A 119 7.45 -9.05 5.80
CA THR A 119 8.68 -9.61 5.21
C THR A 119 8.62 -9.71 3.69
N GLY A 120 7.60 -9.11 3.09
CA GLY A 120 7.39 -9.10 1.65
C GLY A 120 8.31 -8.13 0.88
N PRO A 121 8.20 -8.11 -0.44
CA PRO A 121 9.01 -7.24 -1.28
C PRO A 121 8.59 -5.77 -1.15
N PHE A 122 9.58 -4.87 -1.34
CA PHE A 122 9.37 -3.44 -1.53
C PHE A 122 9.27 -3.16 -3.03
N LEU A 123 8.06 -3.04 -3.55
CA LEU A 123 7.82 -2.78 -4.97
C LEU A 123 7.76 -1.28 -5.21
N TYR A 124 8.76 -0.73 -5.90
CA TYR A 124 8.70 0.67 -6.31
C TYR A 124 7.70 0.87 -7.45
N GLU A 125 6.74 1.76 -7.22
CA GLU A 125 5.78 2.21 -8.23
C GLU A 125 5.97 3.71 -8.49
N ILE A 126 7.08 4.05 -9.11
CA ILE A 126 7.55 5.42 -9.32
C ILE A 126 7.41 5.79 -10.80
N ARG A 127 6.96 7.02 -11.06
CA ARG A 127 6.98 7.54 -12.45
C ARG A 127 8.41 7.64 -12.95
N ALA A 128 8.66 7.18 -14.17
CA ALA A 128 10.02 7.14 -14.77
C ALA A 128 10.73 8.50 -14.73
N LYS A 129 10.01 9.62 -14.84
CA LYS A 129 10.55 10.98 -14.74
C LYS A 129 11.06 11.37 -13.35
N GLU A 130 10.71 10.62 -12.32
CA GLU A 130 11.11 10.89 -10.93
C GLU A 130 12.51 10.34 -10.60
N VAL A 131 13.06 9.50 -11.46
CA VAL A 131 14.32 8.78 -11.23
C VAL A 131 15.24 8.86 -12.43
N ASN A 132 16.56 8.87 -12.19
CA ASN A 132 17.58 8.79 -13.22
C ASN A 132 18.15 7.36 -13.37
N GLY A 133 17.39 6.37 -12.95
CA GLY A 133 17.73 4.96 -13.03
C GLY A 133 17.70 4.24 -11.68
N PHE A 134 18.16 3.00 -11.68
CA PHE A 134 18.12 2.13 -10.50
C PHE A 134 18.95 2.65 -9.31
N THR A 135 20.01 3.40 -9.57
CA THR A 135 20.86 4.00 -8.53
C THR A 135 20.08 4.92 -7.60
N ASP A 136 19.13 5.70 -8.13
CA ASP A 136 18.29 6.58 -7.32
C ASP A 136 17.35 5.79 -6.40
N LEU A 137 16.82 4.65 -6.89
CA LEU A 137 15.95 3.77 -6.10
C LEU A 137 16.73 3.14 -4.94
N VAL A 138 17.93 2.62 -5.24
CA VAL A 138 18.81 2.01 -4.23
C VAL A 138 19.24 3.04 -3.18
N ALA A 139 19.69 4.22 -3.62
CA ALA A 139 20.09 5.30 -2.71
C ALA A 139 18.91 5.77 -1.82
N THR A 140 17.71 5.84 -2.40
CA THR A 140 16.50 6.20 -1.65
C THR A 140 16.16 5.14 -0.61
N TYR A 141 16.23 3.85 -0.98
CA TYR A 141 16.00 2.75 -0.03
C TYR A 141 16.97 2.84 1.17
N HIS A 142 18.27 2.98 0.91
CA HIS A 142 19.27 3.11 1.97
C HIS A 142 18.98 4.30 2.89
N ARG A 143 18.66 5.46 2.33
CA ARG A 143 18.37 6.67 3.11
C ARG A 143 17.17 6.47 4.04
N ILE A 144 16.02 6.01 3.52
CA ILE A 144 14.82 5.82 4.36
C ILE A 144 15.05 4.73 5.42
N TYR A 145 15.82 3.69 5.09
CA TYR A 145 16.15 2.63 6.04
C TYR A 145 17.11 3.11 7.12
N GLU A 146 18.14 3.88 6.79
CA GLU A 146 19.05 4.50 7.77
C GLU A 146 18.30 5.43 8.72
N ASP A 147 17.38 6.26 8.22
CA ASP A 147 16.57 7.15 9.05
C ASP A 147 15.67 6.34 10.00
N TYR A 148 15.11 5.23 9.51
CA TYR A 148 14.35 4.30 10.33
C TYR A 148 15.24 3.69 11.44
N ILE A 149 16.42 3.15 11.13
CA ILE A 149 17.33 2.57 12.12
C ILE A 149 17.75 3.59 13.17
N LYS A 150 18.06 4.84 12.76
CA LYS A 150 18.37 5.92 13.71
C LYS A 150 17.20 6.21 14.66
N SER A 151 15.97 6.09 14.19
CA SER A 151 14.77 6.31 15.00
C SER A 151 14.52 5.24 16.07
N LEU A 152 15.19 4.09 15.99
CA LEU A 152 15.11 3.00 16.99
C LEU A 152 16.12 3.17 18.12
N GLN A 153 17.07 4.08 17.97
CA GLN A 153 18.07 4.35 19.00
C GLN A 153 17.46 5.25 20.08
N PRO A 154 17.72 4.99 21.37
CA PRO A 154 17.20 5.80 22.47
C PRO A 154 17.80 7.20 22.51
#